data_bc195e425851e3f3fdcffabd9b890184
#
_entry.id   bc195e425851e3f3fdcffabd9b890184
#
_cell.length_a   1.000
_cell.length_b   1.000
_cell.length_c   1.000
_cell.angle_alpha   90.00
_cell.angle_beta   90.00
_cell.angle_gamma   90.00
#
_symmetry.space_group_name_H-M   'P 1'
#
loop_
_entity.id
_entity.type
_entity.pdbx_description
1 polymer ?
#
loop_
_entity_poly.entity_id
_entity_poly.type
_entity_poly.pdbx_seq_one_letter_code
_entity_poly.pdbx_strand_id
1 'polypeptide(L)'
;MGRRYFKSLVYGPVFSNLGLLVFYEIFKFLEEALERHKDSLIGDLLIPGMARTIALESDLAHYLGEEWQKDYVMREEVSDYLKHLNQLEESDPYLLCPYVYHLYMGLFSGGQVLKAKRMLSLSSIAGLKEDDDGGEKPGYSVTNYGDVPIGSLKRQLKKAMNELAENLDEETREQMLVQSAKVFEMNNVIIGSVKGVDR
;
A
#
# COMPACT_ATOMS: atom_id res chain seq x y z
N MET A 1 -34.67 0.14 0.76
CA MET A 1 -33.32 0.43 0.24
C MET A 1 -32.34 -0.48 0.96
N GLY A 2 -31.95 -1.59 0.31
CA GLY A 2 -31.17 -2.65 0.95
C GLY A 2 -29.69 -2.32 0.94
N ARG A 3 -29.08 -2.19 2.11
CA ARG A 3 -27.63 -2.22 2.27
C ARG A 3 -27.14 -3.59 1.83
N ARG A 4 -26.43 -3.66 0.71
CA ARG A 4 -25.72 -4.87 0.31
C ARG A 4 -24.49 -5.00 1.19
N TYR A 5 -24.64 -5.70 2.31
CA TYR A 5 -23.48 -6.19 3.07
C TYR A 5 -22.80 -7.26 2.21
N PHE A 6 -21.72 -6.90 1.57
CA PHE A 6 -20.87 -7.86 0.90
C PHE A 6 -20.20 -8.73 1.98
N LYS A 7 -20.42 -10.04 1.89
CA LYS A 7 -19.82 -11.03 2.79
C LYS A 7 -18.30 -10.99 2.65
N SER A 8 -17.60 -10.46 3.65
CA SER A 8 -16.13 -10.39 3.74
C SER A 8 -15.52 -11.73 4.20
N LEU A 9 -15.96 -12.87 3.66
CA LEU A 9 -15.66 -14.17 4.26
C LEU A 9 -14.38 -14.88 3.76
N VAL A 10 -13.61 -14.30 2.85
CA VAL A 10 -12.50 -15.05 2.20
C VAL A 10 -11.13 -14.33 2.23
N TYR A 11 -11.06 -13.07 2.65
CA TYR A 11 -9.82 -12.27 2.54
C TYR A 11 -9.32 -11.84 3.92
N GLY A 12 -8.02 -12.05 4.16
CA GLY A 12 -7.38 -11.51 5.36
C GLY A 12 -7.58 -9.99 5.45
N PRO A 13 -7.57 -9.41 6.67
CA PRO A 13 -8.03 -8.04 6.95
C PRO A 13 -7.30 -6.92 6.19
N VAL A 14 -6.13 -7.19 5.63
CA VAL A 14 -5.32 -6.19 4.88
C VAL A 14 -5.92 -5.87 3.51
N PHE A 15 -6.76 -6.75 2.95
CA PHE A 15 -7.32 -6.62 1.59
C PHE A 15 -8.85 -6.73 1.53
N SER A 16 -9.50 -6.57 2.68
CA SER A 16 -10.89 -6.15 2.72
C SER A 16 -10.99 -4.69 2.25
N ASN A 17 -12.18 -4.23 1.89
CA ASN A 17 -12.42 -2.82 1.54
C ASN A 17 -11.88 -1.87 2.62
N LEU A 18 -11.95 -2.28 3.89
CA LEU A 18 -11.44 -1.54 5.04
C LEU A 18 -9.90 -1.55 5.08
N GLY A 19 -9.27 -2.65 4.66
CA GLY A 19 -7.80 -2.73 4.53
C GLY A 19 -7.28 -1.77 3.46
N LEU A 20 -7.96 -1.64 2.31
CA LEU A 20 -7.59 -0.65 1.29
C LEU A 20 -7.69 0.78 1.82
N LEU A 21 -8.76 1.11 2.57
CA LEU A 21 -8.96 2.44 3.16
C LEU A 21 -7.84 2.85 4.13
N VAL A 22 -7.41 1.94 5.02
CA VAL A 22 -6.38 2.29 6.01
C VAL A 22 -4.99 2.46 5.39
N PHE A 23 -4.70 1.81 4.26
CA PHE A 23 -3.45 1.98 3.56
C PHE A 23 -3.48 3.10 2.52
N TYR A 24 -4.65 3.52 2.02
CA TYR A 24 -4.79 4.56 1.02
C TYR A 24 -4.08 5.86 1.43
N GLU A 25 -4.39 6.39 2.61
CA GLU A 25 -3.81 7.64 3.10
C GLU A 25 -2.30 7.53 3.32
N ILE A 26 -1.82 6.35 3.75
CA ILE A 26 -0.39 6.13 3.98
C ILE A 26 0.38 6.11 2.66
N PHE A 27 -0.11 5.39 1.63
CA PHE A 27 0.52 5.40 0.31
C PHE A 27 0.48 6.79 -0.31
N LYS A 28 -0.67 7.47 -0.24
CA LYS A 28 -0.84 8.83 -0.74
C LYS A 28 0.18 9.79 -0.10
N PHE A 29 0.28 9.79 1.23
CA PHE A 29 1.26 10.63 1.93
C PHE A 29 2.69 10.36 1.48
N LEU A 30 3.09 9.09 1.40
CA LEU A 30 4.46 8.72 1.02
C LEU A 30 4.77 9.08 -0.43
N GLU A 31 3.83 8.87 -1.36
CA GLU A 31 3.99 9.26 -2.76
C GLU A 31 4.10 10.79 -2.92
N GLU A 32 3.26 11.54 -2.21
CA GLU A 32 3.35 13.00 -2.16
C GLU A 32 4.66 13.48 -1.52
N ALA A 33 5.14 12.83 -0.46
CA ALA A 33 6.43 13.13 0.16
C ALA A 33 7.60 12.90 -0.80
N LEU A 34 7.61 11.76 -1.51
CA LEU A 34 8.63 11.48 -2.53
C LEU A 34 8.63 12.56 -3.63
N GLU A 35 7.46 13.02 -4.07
CA GLU A 35 7.36 14.08 -5.08
C GLU A 35 7.82 15.43 -4.52
N ARG A 36 7.52 15.77 -3.25
CA ARG A 36 8.04 16.98 -2.59
C ARG A 36 9.56 16.99 -2.52
N HIS A 37 10.18 15.82 -2.36
CA HIS A 37 11.64 15.66 -2.22
C HIS A 37 12.32 15.08 -3.46
N LYS A 38 11.68 15.16 -4.64
CA LYS A 38 12.16 14.55 -5.89
C LYS A 38 13.57 14.99 -6.35
N ASP A 39 14.00 16.16 -5.95
CA ASP A 39 15.31 16.70 -6.29
C ASP A 39 16.42 16.29 -5.30
N SER A 40 16.12 15.38 -4.39
CA SER A 40 17.05 14.79 -3.41
C SER A 40 17.15 13.28 -3.56
N LEU A 41 18.06 12.62 -2.82
CA LEU A 41 18.23 11.16 -2.88
C LEU A 41 16.97 10.35 -2.50
N ILE A 42 16.09 10.91 -1.69
CA ILE A 42 14.81 10.24 -1.38
C ILE A 42 13.89 10.19 -2.61
N GLY A 43 13.98 11.16 -3.51
CA GLY A 43 13.26 11.19 -4.77
C GLY A 43 13.61 10.01 -5.70
N ASP A 44 14.82 9.45 -5.58
CA ASP A 44 15.23 8.27 -6.35
C ASP A 44 14.42 7.02 -5.99
N LEU A 45 13.68 7.04 -4.87
CA LEU A 45 12.71 5.99 -4.52
C LEU A 45 11.40 6.10 -5.30
N LEU A 46 11.15 7.18 -6.03
CA LEU A 46 9.99 7.36 -6.91
C LEU A 46 10.17 6.55 -8.21
N ILE A 47 10.14 5.24 -8.09
CA ILE A 47 10.37 4.32 -9.22
C ILE A 47 9.17 4.42 -10.19
N PRO A 48 9.40 4.66 -11.49
CA PRO A 48 8.33 4.73 -12.49
C PRO A 48 7.46 3.45 -12.50
N GLY A 49 6.15 3.62 -12.44
CA GLY A 49 5.16 2.54 -12.39
C GLY A 49 4.95 1.91 -11.01
N MET A 50 5.65 2.40 -9.96
CA MET A 50 5.51 1.91 -8.60
C MET A 50 4.28 2.49 -7.88
N ALA A 51 3.95 3.78 -8.09
CA ALA A 51 2.89 4.49 -7.39
C ALA A 51 1.54 3.75 -7.37
N ARG A 52 0.84 3.78 -6.23
CA ARG A 52 -0.38 3.01 -5.99
C ARG A 52 -1.59 3.83 -5.58
N THR A 53 -1.44 5.13 -5.32
CA THR A 53 -2.56 5.99 -4.88
C THR A 53 -3.73 5.91 -5.85
N ILE A 54 -3.50 6.13 -7.16
CA ILE A 54 -4.55 6.06 -8.20
C ILE A 54 -5.16 4.65 -8.29
N ALA A 55 -4.34 3.61 -8.18
CA ALA A 55 -4.82 2.23 -8.20
C ALA A 55 -5.69 1.90 -6.97
N LEU A 56 -5.33 2.41 -5.79
CA LEU A 56 -6.13 2.30 -4.57
C LEU A 56 -7.46 3.05 -4.72
N GLU A 57 -7.45 4.26 -5.28
CA GLU A 57 -8.68 5.04 -5.55
C GLU A 57 -9.61 4.28 -6.49
N SER A 58 -9.09 3.71 -7.56
CA SER A 58 -9.86 2.88 -8.50
C SER A 58 -10.49 1.68 -7.82
N ASP A 59 -9.74 0.95 -7.00
CA ASP A 59 -10.26 -0.21 -6.27
C ASP A 59 -11.28 0.20 -5.21
N LEU A 60 -11.06 1.32 -4.50
CA LEU A 60 -12.01 1.86 -3.53
C LEU A 60 -13.32 2.32 -4.20
N ALA A 61 -13.23 3.00 -5.34
CA ALA A 61 -14.42 3.37 -6.13
C ALA A 61 -15.21 2.14 -6.58
N HIS A 62 -14.52 1.07 -7.01
CA HIS A 62 -15.17 -0.18 -7.37
C HIS A 62 -15.92 -0.84 -6.21
N TYR A 63 -15.33 -0.85 -4.99
CA TYR A 63 -15.92 -1.54 -3.83
C TYR A 63 -16.93 -0.71 -3.05
N LEU A 64 -16.72 0.61 -2.96
CA LEU A 64 -17.48 1.52 -2.10
C LEU A 64 -18.38 2.47 -2.90
N GLY A 65 -18.18 2.57 -4.23
CA GLY A 65 -18.86 3.51 -5.12
C GLY A 65 -18.01 4.73 -5.45
N GLU A 66 -18.31 5.39 -6.56
CA GLU A 66 -17.53 6.52 -7.11
C GLU A 66 -17.40 7.71 -6.13
N GLU A 67 -18.35 7.86 -5.23
CA GLU A 67 -18.39 8.99 -4.28
C GLU A 67 -17.90 8.61 -2.88
N TRP A 68 -17.12 7.51 -2.75
CA TRP A 68 -16.70 6.97 -1.45
C TRP A 68 -16.00 7.99 -0.53
N GLN A 69 -15.30 8.97 -1.09
CA GLN A 69 -14.63 10.01 -0.31
C GLN A 69 -15.60 10.89 0.49
N LYS A 70 -16.86 11.04 0.04
CA LYS A 70 -17.85 11.90 0.74
C LYS A 70 -18.24 11.35 2.11
N ASP A 71 -18.25 10.02 2.23
CA ASP A 71 -18.65 9.33 3.46
C ASP A 71 -17.43 8.75 4.21
N TYR A 72 -16.22 8.97 3.68
CA TYR A 72 -14.99 8.47 4.28
C TYR A 72 -14.64 9.25 5.55
N VAL A 73 -14.50 8.53 6.64
CA VAL A 73 -13.99 9.07 7.91
C VAL A 73 -12.68 8.37 8.24
N MET A 74 -11.61 9.15 8.29
CA MET A 74 -10.29 8.64 8.66
C MET A 74 -10.30 8.08 10.08
N ARG A 75 -9.74 6.89 10.28
CA ARG A 75 -9.59 6.26 11.59
C ARG A 75 -8.51 6.97 12.39
N GLU A 76 -8.65 6.94 13.72
CA GLU A 76 -7.69 7.53 14.63
C GLU A 76 -6.29 6.93 14.44
N GLU A 77 -6.20 5.61 14.29
CA GLU A 77 -4.94 4.90 14.08
C GLU A 77 -4.22 5.32 12.78
N VAL A 78 -4.99 5.61 11.72
CA VAL A 78 -4.44 6.13 10.46
C VAL A 78 -3.98 7.58 10.66
N SER A 79 -4.77 8.40 11.33
CA SER A 79 -4.41 9.79 11.67
C SER A 79 -3.12 9.85 12.49
N ASP A 80 -2.94 8.95 13.47
CA ASP A 80 -1.73 8.89 14.28
C ASP A 80 -0.52 8.40 13.47
N TYR A 81 -0.72 7.49 12.54
CA TYR A 81 0.32 7.09 11.60
C TYR A 81 0.77 8.28 10.74
N LEU A 82 -0.17 9.04 10.16
CA LEU A 82 0.15 10.22 9.36
C LEU A 82 0.85 11.31 10.17
N LYS A 83 0.44 11.56 11.41
CA LYS A 83 1.14 12.49 12.32
C LYS A 83 2.59 12.08 12.52
N HIS A 84 2.83 10.77 12.74
CA HIS A 84 4.18 10.25 12.90
C HIS A 84 5.01 10.46 11.62
N LEU A 85 4.46 10.14 10.44
CA LEU A 85 5.16 10.36 9.17
C LEU A 85 5.46 11.84 8.91
N ASN A 86 4.53 12.75 9.21
CA ASN A 86 4.77 14.19 9.12
C ASN A 86 5.92 14.63 10.03
N GLN A 87 5.95 14.18 11.29
CA GLN A 87 7.03 14.49 12.23
C GLN A 87 8.39 13.99 11.73
N LEU A 88 8.44 12.82 11.12
CA LEU A 88 9.66 12.30 10.50
C LEU A 88 10.07 13.17 9.31
N GLU A 89 9.15 13.51 8.41
CA GLU A 89 9.44 14.36 7.26
C GLU A 89 9.97 15.75 7.66
N GLU A 90 9.40 16.34 8.72
CA GLU A 90 9.83 17.63 9.27
C GLU A 90 11.21 17.56 9.93
N SER A 91 11.54 16.45 10.58
CA SER A 91 12.82 16.29 11.29
C SER A 91 13.96 15.88 10.34
N ASP A 92 13.73 14.84 9.56
CA ASP A 92 14.63 14.31 8.54
C ASP A 92 13.84 13.46 7.53
N PRO A 93 13.64 13.94 6.29
CA PRO A 93 12.89 13.22 5.26
C PRO A 93 13.42 11.80 4.96
N TYR A 94 14.71 11.54 5.18
CA TYR A 94 15.28 10.21 4.96
C TYR A 94 14.69 9.14 5.88
N LEU A 95 14.11 9.53 7.01
CA LEU A 95 13.43 8.62 7.92
C LEU A 95 12.10 8.07 7.36
N LEU A 96 11.60 8.62 6.25
CA LEU A 96 10.47 8.05 5.50
C LEU A 96 10.88 6.85 4.63
N CYS A 97 12.15 6.72 4.27
CA CYS A 97 12.61 5.67 3.36
C CYS A 97 12.27 4.24 3.83
N PRO A 98 12.39 3.88 5.12
CA PRO A 98 11.95 2.57 5.62
C PRO A 98 10.48 2.29 5.38
N TYR A 99 9.61 3.30 5.49
CA TYR A 99 8.17 3.17 5.25
C TYR A 99 7.89 2.90 3.78
N VAL A 100 8.49 3.67 2.87
CA VAL A 100 8.41 3.42 1.43
C VAL A 100 8.89 2.00 1.12
N TYR A 101 10.08 1.64 1.58
CA TYR A 101 10.67 0.34 1.27
C TYR A 101 9.82 -0.83 1.75
N HIS A 102 9.42 -0.85 3.02
CA HIS A 102 8.70 -1.98 3.59
C HIS A 102 7.27 -2.11 3.05
N LEU A 103 6.56 -0.99 2.85
CA LEU A 103 5.20 -1.02 2.32
C LEU A 103 5.18 -1.51 0.87
N TYR A 104 6.05 -0.98 0.02
CA TYR A 104 6.12 -1.43 -1.37
C TYR A 104 6.64 -2.85 -1.51
N MET A 105 7.70 -3.24 -0.78
CA MET A 105 8.19 -4.62 -0.79
C MET A 105 7.15 -5.61 -0.26
N GLY A 106 6.38 -5.22 0.74
CA GLY A 106 5.23 -5.96 1.26
C GLY A 106 4.16 -6.15 0.20
N LEU A 107 3.78 -5.07 -0.50
CA LEU A 107 2.78 -5.10 -1.57
C LEU A 107 3.26 -5.93 -2.78
N PHE A 108 4.51 -5.76 -3.23
CA PHE A 108 5.09 -6.55 -4.32
C PHE A 108 5.15 -8.05 -4.01
N SER A 109 5.25 -8.44 -2.75
CA SER A 109 5.35 -9.84 -2.35
C SER A 109 4.00 -10.42 -1.96
N GLY A 110 3.30 -9.75 -1.04
CA GLY A 110 2.01 -10.18 -0.50
C GLY A 110 0.85 -10.02 -1.48
N GLY A 111 0.85 -8.95 -2.26
CA GLY A 111 -0.19 -8.67 -3.24
C GLY A 111 -0.33 -9.78 -4.29
N GLN A 112 0.78 -10.37 -4.75
CA GLN A 112 0.75 -11.45 -5.73
C GLN A 112 0.19 -12.76 -5.15
N VAL A 113 0.54 -13.08 -3.91
CA VAL A 113 -0.02 -14.25 -3.21
C VAL A 113 -1.54 -14.08 -3.05
N LEU A 114 -1.97 -12.87 -2.77
CA LEU A 114 -3.38 -12.59 -2.59
C LEU A 114 -4.16 -12.63 -3.91
N LYS A 115 -3.60 -12.04 -4.97
CA LYS A 115 -4.16 -12.15 -6.33
C LYS A 115 -4.38 -13.61 -6.70
N ALA A 116 -3.37 -14.47 -6.50
CA ALA A 116 -3.47 -15.89 -6.77
C ALA A 116 -4.54 -16.59 -5.94
N LYS A 117 -4.62 -16.34 -4.62
CA LYS A 117 -5.65 -16.92 -3.74
C LYS A 117 -7.06 -16.47 -4.14
N ARG A 118 -7.23 -15.23 -4.53
CA ARG A 118 -8.52 -14.67 -4.94
C ARG A 118 -8.99 -15.28 -6.25
N MET A 119 -8.10 -15.46 -7.21
CA MET A 119 -8.41 -16.16 -8.46
C MET A 119 -8.85 -17.61 -8.22
N LEU A 120 -8.14 -18.34 -7.34
CA LEU A 120 -8.51 -19.71 -6.97
C LEU A 120 -9.87 -19.80 -6.29
N SER A 121 -10.24 -18.85 -5.42
CA SER A 121 -11.55 -18.87 -4.75
C SER A 121 -12.69 -18.55 -5.70
N LEU A 122 -12.51 -17.64 -6.65
CA LEU A 122 -13.51 -17.32 -7.67
C LEU A 122 -13.75 -18.50 -8.62
N SER A 123 -12.70 -19.18 -9.07
CA SER A 123 -12.83 -20.37 -9.93
C SER A 123 -13.54 -21.52 -9.22
N SER A 124 -13.37 -21.67 -7.90
CA SER A 124 -14.03 -22.70 -7.09
C SER A 124 -15.51 -22.43 -6.85
N ILE A 125 -15.91 -21.16 -6.77
CA ILE A 125 -17.31 -20.78 -6.50
C ILE A 125 -18.14 -20.72 -7.78
N ALA A 126 -17.56 -20.28 -8.88
CA ALA A 126 -18.29 -19.99 -10.11
C ALA A 126 -18.37 -21.18 -11.10
N GLY A 127 -17.53 -22.22 -10.94
CA GLY A 127 -17.46 -23.30 -11.93
C GLY A 127 -17.11 -22.82 -13.35
N LEU A 128 -16.77 -21.56 -13.48
CA LEU A 128 -16.48 -20.89 -14.74
C LEU A 128 -15.00 -21.03 -15.03
N LYS A 129 -14.65 -21.59 -16.18
CA LYS A 129 -13.37 -21.34 -16.81
C LYS A 129 -13.37 -19.84 -17.15
N GLU A 130 -12.58 -19.05 -16.41
CA GLU A 130 -12.36 -17.67 -16.82
C GLU A 130 -11.60 -17.71 -18.16
N ASP A 131 -12.22 -17.19 -19.19
CA ASP A 131 -11.49 -16.76 -20.36
C ASP A 131 -10.59 -15.62 -19.87
N ASP A 132 -9.29 -15.86 -19.87
CA ASP A 132 -8.26 -14.86 -19.57
C ASP A 132 -8.15 -13.94 -20.80
N ASP A 133 -9.06 -12.99 -20.90
CA ASP A 133 -9.07 -12.01 -22.00
C ASP A 133 -8.00 -10.93 -21.86
N GLY A 134 -7.10 -11.07 -20.87
CA GLY A 134 -6.01 -10.11 -20.61
C GLY A 134 -6.47 -8.73 -20.14
N GLY A 135 -7.79 -8.53 -19.94
CA GLY A 135 -8.36 -7.27 -19.52
C GLY A 135 -8.09 -6.93 -18.04
N GLU A 136 -8.06 -5.65 -17.75
CA GLU A 136 -7.91 -5.14 -16.38
C GLU A 136 -9.18 -5.46 -15.58
N LYS A 137 -9.05 -6.34 -14.57
CA LYS A 137 -10.20 -6.75 -13.75
C LYS A 137 -10.47 -5.68 -12.69
N PRO A 138 -11.69 -5.10 -12.63
CA PRO A 138 -12.03 -4.11 -11.62
C PRO A 138 -11.81 -4.64 -10.20
N GLY A 139 -11.27 -3.79 -9.30
CA GLY A 139 -10.98 -4.14 -7.91
C GLY A 139 -9.66 -4.88 -7.68
N TYR A 140 -8.76 -4.90 -8.70
CA TYR A 140 -7.42 -5.50 -8.62
C TYR A 140 -6.30 -4.53 -9.00
N SER A 141 -6.63 -3.27 -9.20
CA SER A 141 -5.70 -2.24 -9.71
C SER A 141 -4.48 -2.09 -8.80
N VAL A 142 -4.65 -2.17 -7.48
CA VAL A 142 -3.54 -2.04 -6.51
C VAL A 142 -2.46 -3.12 -6.68
N THR A 143 -2.80 -4.29 -7.19
CA THR A 143 -1.85 -5.40 -7.43
C THR A 143 -1.47 -5.57 -8.90
N ASN A 144 -2.03 -4.72 -9.77
CA ASN A 144 -1.73 -4.70 -11.20
C ASN A 144 -0.70 -3.59 -11.50
N TYR A 145 0.39 -3.96 -12.13
CA TYR A 145 1.49 -3.06 -12.52
C TYR A 145 1.60 -2.93 -14.05
N GLY A 146 0.54 -3.32 -14.78
CA GLY A 146 0.55 -3.34 -16.24
C GLY A 146 1.70 -4.19 -16.78
N ASP A 147 2.40 -3.66 -17.77
CA ASP A 147 3.55 -4.32 -18.41
C ASP A 147 4.85 -4.23 -17.61
N VAL A 148 4.84 -3.56 -16.43
CA VAL A 148 6.06 -3.41 -15.62
C VAL A 148 6.28 -4.66 -14.77
N PRO A 149 7.37 -5.43 -15.00
CA PRO A 149 7.62 -6.63 -14.21
C PRO A 149 7.90 -6.28 -12.75
N ILE A 150 7.15 -6.86 -11.82
CA ILE A 150 7.31 -6.65 -10.36
C ILE A 150 8.75 -6.95 -9.90
N GLY A 151 9.38 -7.96 -10.50
CA GLY A 151 10.79 -8.27 -10.23
C GLY A 151 11.74 -7.12 -10.61
N SER A 152 11.39 -6.32 -11.61
CA SER A 152 12.14 -5.11 -11.96
C SER A 152 11.94 -4.00 -10.92
N LEU A 153 10.68 -3.75 -10.52
CA LEU A 153 10.38 -2.77 -9.46
C LEU A 153 11.10 -3.08 -8.16
N LYS A 154 11.07 -4.35 -7.73
CA LYS A 154 11.81 -4.79 -6.53
C LYS A 154 13.31 -4.54 -6.62
N ARG A 155 13.92 -4.83 -7.78
CA ARG A 155 15.37 -4.61 -7.97
C ARG A 155 15.71 -3.13 -7.97
N GLN A 156 14.91 -2.30 -8.65
CA GLN A 156 15.12 -0.86 -8.71
C GLN A 156 14.97 -0.22 -7.34
N LEU A 157 13.91 -0.54 -6.60
CA LEU A 157 13.69 -0.02 -5.25
C LEU A 157 14.82 -0.43 -4.30
N LYS A 158 15.26 -1.71 -4.35
CA LYS A 158 16.38 -2.18 -3.54
C LYS A 158 17.68 -1.46 -3.91
N LYS A 159 17.93 -1.23 -5.19
CA LYS A 159 19.10 -0.52 -5.67
C LYS A 159 19.09 0.91 -5.16
N ALA A 160 18.00 1.65 -5.35
CA ALA A 160 17.87 3.03 -4.88
C ALA A 160 18.04 3.14 -3.35
N MET A 161 17.46 2.21 -2.56
CA MET A 161 17.69 2.17 -1.11
C MET A 161 19.14 1.95 -0.72
N ASN A 162 19.87 1.08 -1.42
CA ASN A 162 21.28 0.84 -1.14
C ASN A 162 22.13 2.08 -1.49
N GLU A 163 21.90 2.67 -2.65
CA GLU A 163 22.60 3.90 -3.10
C GLU A 163 22.35 5.07 -2.15
N LEU A 164 21.10 5.21 -1.68
CA LEU A 164 20.74 6.19 -0.66
C LEU A 164 21.52 5.93 0.64
N ALA A 165 21.51 4.69 1.15
CA ALA A 165 22.18 4.34 2.40
C ALA A 165 23.71 4.54 2.37
N GLU A 166 24.34 4.39 1.19
CA GLU A 166 25.78 4.65 1.01
C GLU A 166 26.12 6.14 1.15
N ASN A 167 25.17 7.04 0.90
CA ASN A 167 25.34 8.49 0.96
C ASN A 167 24.90 9.12 2.28
N LEU A 168 24.34 8.34 3.21
CA LEU A 168 23.91 8.81 4.53
C LEU A 168 25.02 8.60 5.58
N ASP A 169 25.02 9.46 6.60
CA ASP A 169 25.85 9.26 7.79
C ASP A 169 25.36 8.08 8.64
N GLU A 170 26.17 7.66 9.58
CA GLU A 170 25.87 6.48 10.42
C GLU A 170 24.68 6.73 11.34
N GLU A 171 24.54 7.94 11.87
CA GLU A 171 23.41 8.30 12.79
C GLU A 171 22.08 8.20 12.06
N THR A 172 21.96 8.77 10.85
CA THR A 172 20.73 8.66 10.04
C THR A 172 20.44 7.20 9.67
N ARG A 173 21.43 6.38 9.33
CA ARG A 173 21.25 4.95 9.06
C ARG A 173 20.73 4.18 10.28
N GLU A 174 21.26 4.45 11.48
CA GLU A 174 20.78 3.84 12.71
C GLU A 174 19.34 4.24 13.01
N GLN A 175 18.99 5.51 12.83
CA GLN A 175 17.61 5.97 12.97
C GLN A 175 16.67 5.29 11.96
N MET A 176 17.08 5.11 10.72
CA MET A 176 16.31 4.36 9.71
C MET A 176 16.08 2.90 10.15
N LEU A 177 17.04 2.25 10.78
CA LEU A 177 16.85 0.90 11.33
C LEU A 177 15.79 0.86 12.43
N VAL A 178 15.78 1.87 13.32
CA VAL A 178 14.72 2.03 14.34
C VAL A 178 13.37 2.21 13.66
N GLN A 179 13.28 3.06 12.63
CA GLN A 179 12.05 3.27 11.89
C GLN A 179 11.59 2.01 11.14
N SER A 180 12.50 1.17 10.66
CA SER A 180 12.16 -0.11 10.02
C SER A 180 11.35 -1.02 10.95
N ALA A 181 11.69 -1.09 12.23
CA ALA A 181 10.89 -1.83 13.22
C ALA A 181 9.54 -1.16 13.47
N LYS A 182 9.51 0.18 13.53
CA LYS A 182 8.29 0.98 13.76
C LYS A 182 7.26 0.81 12.65
N VAL A 183 7.67 0.67 11.38
CA VAL A 183 6.77 0.38 10.25
C VAL A 183 5.88 -0.83 10.55
N PHE A 184 6.46 -1.94 11.00
CA PHE A 184 5.71 -3.17 11.28
C PHE A 184 4.75 -3.00 12.46
N GLU A 185 5.17 -2.29 13.50
CA GLU A 185 4.31 -1.96 14.64
C GLU A 185 3.08 -1.17 14.18
N MET A 186 3.29 -0.07 13.45
CA MET A 186 2.22 0.81 12.99
C MET A 186 1.30 0.11 11.99
N ASN A 187 1.85 -0.69 11.06
CA ASN A 187 1.05 -1.50 10.15
C ASN A 187 0.15 -2.49 10.91
N ASN A 188 0.66 -3.12 11.97
CA ASN A 188 -0.15 -4.03 12.80
C ASN A 188 -1.29 -3.28 13.51
N VAL A 189 -1.06 -2.05 13.97
CA VAL A 189 -2.09 -1.22 14.61
C VAL A 189 -3.21 -0.90 13.61
N ILE A 190 -2.90 -0.36 12.43
CA ILE A 190 -3.94 -0.03 11.43
C ILE A 190 -4.67 -1.26 10.88
N ILE A 191 -3.98 -2.39 10.71
CA ILE A 191 -4.60 -3.67 10.34
C ILE A 191 -5.48 -4.19 11.47
N GLY A 192 -5.06 -4.04 12.72
CA GLY A 192 -5.83 -4.39 13.91
C GLY A 192 -7.13 -3.61 14.01
N SER A 193 -7.13 -2.33 13.64
CA SER A 193 -8.30 -1.45 13.70
C SER A 193 -9.44 -1.90 12.77
N VAL A 194 -9.16 -2.66 11.71
CA VAL A 194 -10.19 -3.17 10.78
C VAL A 194 -10.71 -4.56 11.13
N LYS A 195 -10.03 -5.31 11.99
CA LYS A 195 -10.45 -6.68 12.40
C LYS A 195 -11.69 -6.72 13.31
N GLY A 196 -12.06 -5.61 13.93
CA GLY A 196 -13.15 -5.54 14.91
C GLY A 196 -14.50 -5.12 14.36
N VAL A 197 -14.63 -4.82 13.08
CA VAL A 197 -15.83 -4.23 12.47
C VAL A 197 -16.80 -5.30 11.89
N ASP A 198 -16.35 -6.54 11.80
CA ASP A 198 -17.14 -7.68 11.27
C ASP A 198 -17.92 -8.46 12.38
N ARG A 199 -18.27 -7.81 13.52
CA ARG A 199 -19.13 -8.41 14.56
C ARG A 199 -20.49 -7.77 14.62
#